data_c5d3c6c7c26950b755cf1b785ca73d46
#
_entry.id   c5d3c6c7c26950b755cf1b785ca73d46
#
_cell.length_a   1.000
_cell.length_b   1.000
_cell.length_c   1.000
_cell.angle_alpha   90.00
_cell.angle_beta   90.00
_cell.angle_gamma   90.00
#
_symmetry.space_group_name_H-M   'P 1'
#
loop_
_entity.id
_entity.type
_entity.pdbx_description
1 polymer ?
#
loop_
_entity_poly.entity_id
_entity_poly.type
_entity_poly.pdbx_seq_one_letter_code
_entity_poly.pdbx_strand_id
1 'polypeptide(L)'
;MPVFQNDTTYDALRKWIGANVKYPEEAAKKGTQGRVFVKFTIDYHGNVTDPEIEKSVDPLLDKAALDVISVCPQWSPGTQGGKPVNVSMTVPIIFALN
;
A
#
# COMPACT_ATOMS: atom_id res chain seq x y z
N MET A 1 15.35 6.59 1.66
CA MET A 1 14.14 5.74 1.77
C MET A 1 13.05 6.48 2.53
N PRO A 2 11.82 6.48 2.02
CA PRO A 2 10.70 6.98 2.83
C PRO A 2 10.50 6.12 4.07
N VAL A 3 9.98 6.75 5.13
CA VAL A 3 9.76 6.08 6.41
C VAL A 3 8.30 6.23 6.78
N PHE A 4 7.65 5.10 7.10
CA PHE A 4 6.26 5.08 7.53
C PHE A 4 6.21 4.96 9.05
N GLN A 5 5.61 5.96 9.71
CA GLN A 5 5.47 6.00 11.18
C GLN A 5 6.80 5.73 11.91
N ASN A 6 7.90 6.30 11.38
CA ASN A 6 9.25 6.16 11.93
C ASN A 6 9.81 4.73 11.91
N ASP A 7 9.22 3.85 11.10
CA ASP A 7 9.69 2.47 10.94
C ASP A 7 10.40 2.32 9.59
N THR A 8 11.66 1.88 9.61
CA THR A 8 12.48 1.69 8.41
C THR A 8 12.33 0.30 7.79
N THR A 9 11.60 -0.61 8.45
CA THR A 9 11.47 -2.00 8.02
C THR A 9 10.19 -2.31 7.26
N TYR A 10 9.28 -1.35 7.16
CA TYR A 10 7.94 -1.51 6.59
C TYR A 10 7.00 -2.40 7.40
N ASP A 11 7.40 -2.86 8.58
CA ASP A 11 6.52 -3.65 9.45
C ASP A 11 5.30 -2.85 9.90
N ALA A 12 5.50 -1.57 10.25
CA ALA A 12 4.40 -0.68 10.63
C ALA A 12 3.40 -0.52 9.47
N LEU A 13 3.91 -0.40 8.23
CA LEU A 13 3.04 -0.31 7.05
C LEU A 13 2.23 -1.59 6.87
N ARG A 14 2.85 -2.74 7.00
CA ARG A 14 2.15 -4.02 6.87
C ARG A 14 1.05 -4.18 7.92
N LYS A 15 1.36 -3.81 9.17
CA LYS A 15 0.38 -3.85 10.27
C LYS A 15 -0.76 -2.88 10.02
N TRP A 16 -0.44 -1.66 9.56
CA TRP A 16 -1.46 -0.67 9.25
C TRP A 16 -2.38 -1.16 8.13
N ILE A 17 -1.82 -1.71 7.05
CA ILE A 17 -2.60 -2.25 5.94
C ILE A 17 -3.50 -3.38 6.43
N GLY A 18 -2.95 -4.33 7.20
CA GLY A 18 -3.73 -5.44 7.73
C GLY A 18 -4.88 -5.02 8.63
N ALA A 19 -4.70 -3.91 9.36
CA ALA A 19 -5.73 -3.38 10.24
C ALA A 19 -6.80 -2.56 9.51
N ASN A 20 -6.47 -1.99 8.34
CA ASN A 20 -7.34 -1.03 7.66
C ASN A 20 -7.89 -1.52 6.32
N VAL A 21 -7.28 -2.53 5.71
CA VAL A 21 -7.78 -3.07 4.45
C VAL A 21 -9.13 -3.78 4.69
N LYS A 22 -10.07 -3.52 3.80
CA LYS A 22 -11.39 -4.16 3.87
C LYS A 22 -11.44 -5.29 2.86
N TYR A 23 -11.62 -6.52 3.36
CA TYR A 23 -11.81 -7.66 2.48
C TYR A 23 -13.18 -7.54 1.82
N PRO A 24 -13.27 -7.48 0.49
CA PRO A 24 -14.56 -7.38 -0.17
C PRO A 24 -15.43 -8.59 0.15
N GLU A 25 -16.68 -8.33 0.53
CA GLU A 25 -17.59 -9.41 0.95
C GLU A 25 -17.79 -10.45 -0.15
N GLU A 26 -17.95 -9.99 -1.40
CA GLU A 26 -18.11 -10.91 -2.53
C GLU A 26 -16.87 -11.77 -2.75
N ALA A 27 -15.68 -11.20 -2.60
CA ALA A 27 -14.43 -11.95 -2.73
C ALA A 27 -14.29 -12.97 -1.61
N ALA A 28 -14.66 -12.61 -0.38
CA ALA A 28 -14.65 -13.53 0.74
C ALA A 28 -15.60 -14.70 0.52
N LYS A 29 -16.80 -14.45 0.01
CA LYS A 29 -17.78 -15.48 -0.29
C LYS A 29 -17.29 -16.45 -1.37
N LYS A 30 -16.56 -15.96 -2.35
CA LYS A 30 -15.98 -16.76 -3.43
C LYS A 30 -14.69 -17.46 -3.03
N GLY A 31 -14.14 -17.15 -1.86
CA GLY A 31 -12.85 -17.66 -1.42
C GLY A 31 -11.67 -17.08 -2.19
N THR A 32 -11.83 -15.91 -2.79
CA THR A 32 -10.77 -15.29 -3.59
C THR A 32 -9.67 -14.78 -2.68
N GLN A 33 -8.45 -15.24 -2.90
CA GLN A 33 -7.27 -14.90 -2.12
C GLN A 33 -6.10 -14.60 -3.05
N GLY A 34 -5.10 -13.89 -2.55
CA GLY A 34 -3.88 -13.63 -3.29
C GLY A 34 -3.17 -12.38 -2.83
N ARG A 35 -2.13 -12.02 -3.56
CA ARG A 35 -1.34 -10.82 -3.31
C ARG A 35 -1.55 -9.85 -4.45
N VAL A 36 -2.01 -8.65 -4.11
CA VAL A 36 -2.12 -7.55 -5.07
C VAL A 36 -0.91 -6.65 -4.88
N PHE A 37 -0.15 -6.42 -5.93
CA PHE A 37 1.00 -5.51 -5.88
C PHE A 37 0.55 -4.13 -6.32
N VAL A 38 0.68 -3.16 -5.41
CA VAL A 38 0.32 -1.77 -5.67
C VAL A 38 1.59 -0.95 -5.77
N LYS A 39 1.74 -0.24 -6.87
CA LYS A 39 2.83 0.71 -7.07
C LYS A 39 2.30 2.11 -6.80
N PHE A 40 3.04 2.88 -6.03
CA PHE A 40 2.67 4.26 -5.74
C PHE A 40 3.92 5.09 -5.53
N THR A 41 3.76 6.40 -5.55
CA THR A 41 4.86 7.33 -5.33
C THR A 41 4.65 8.04 -4.00
N ILE A 42 5.71 8.11 -3.19
CA ILE A 42 5.76 8.98 -2.02
C ILE A 42 6.42 10.27 -2.50
N ASP A 43 5.66 11.36 -2.53
CA ASP A 43 6.17 12.63 -3.01
C ASP A 43 7.07 13.30 -1.95
N TYR A 44 7.66 14.43 -2.33
CA TYR A 44 8.57 15.13 -1.43
C TYR A 44 7.89 15.74 -0.20
N HIS A 45 6.55 15.72 -0.15
CA HIS A 45 5.77 16.10 1.04
C HIS A 45 5.43 14.89 1.92
N GLY A 46 5.76 13.66 1.47
CA GLY A 46 5.42 12.44 2.19
C GLY A 46 4.03 11.91 1.88
N ASN A 47 3.38 12.42 0.85
CA ASN A 47 2.04 11.97 0.46
C ASN A 47 2.10 10.83 -0.54
N VAL A 48 1.16 9.88 -0.41
CA VAL A 48 0.98 8.82 -1.40
C VAL A 48 0.28 9.42 -2.62
N THR A 49 0.90 9.26 -3.79
CA THR A 49 0.37 9.75 -5.05
C THR A 49 0.40 8.65 -6.11
N ASP A 50 -0.48 8.76 -7.10
CA ASP A 50 -0.53 7.89 -8.28
C ASP A 50 -0.52 6.40 -7.96
N PRO A 51 -1.40 5.91 -7.04
CA PRO A 51 -1.47 4.48 -6.78
C PRO A 51 -2.01 3.75 -8.02
N GLU A 52 -1.34 2.65 -8.37
CA GLU A 52 -1.78 1.82 -9.49
C GLU A 52 -1.52 0.35 -9.20
N ILE A 53 -2.29 -0.52 -9.82
CA ILE A 53 -2.10 -1.97 -9.67
C ILE A 53 -0.98 -2.41 -10.61
N GLU A 54 0.10 -2.92 -10.05
CA GLU A 54 1.20 -3.48 -10.84
C GLU A 54 0.96 -4.94 -11.17
N LYS A 55 0.40 -5.69 -10.20
CA LYS A 55 0.03 -7.08 -10.43
C LYS A 55 -1.34 -7.34 -9.83
N SER A 56 -2.29 -7.68 -10.69
CA SER A 56 -3.69 -7.92 -10.33
C SER A 56 -3.93 -9.38 -9.96
N VAL A 57 -4.88 -9.60 -9.05
CA VAL A 57 -5.41 -10.92 -8.74
C VAL A 57 -6.88 -10.99 -9.15
N ASP A 58 -7.65 -10.01 -8.71
CA ASP A 58 -9.11 -9.97 -8.94
C ASP A 58 -9.56 -8.52 -8.81
N PRO A 59 -10.49 -8.04 -9.66
CA PRO A 59 -10.93 -6.65 -9.60
C PRO A 59 -11.43 -6.20 -8.22
N LEU A 60 -12.07 -7.08 -7.48
CA LEU A 60 -12.56 -6.75 -6.12
C LEU A 60 -11.41 -6.53 -5.15
N LEU A 61 -10.39 -7.39 -5.21
CA LEU A 61 -9.20 -7.26 -4.38
C LEU A 61 -8.38 -6.04 -4.81
N ASP A 62 -8.25 -5.80 -6.11
CA ASP A 62 -7.53 -4.66 -6.65
C ASP A 62 -8.12 -3.34 -6.12
N LYS A 63 -9.45 -3.22 -6.14
CA LYS A 63 -10.13 -2.03 -5.65
C LYS A 63 -9.87 -1.85 -4.15
N ALA A 64 -9.98 -2.91 -3.36
CA ALA A 64 -9.73 -2.84 -1.93
C ALA A 64 -8.29 -2.42 -1.63
N ALA A 65 -7.33 -2.92 -2.42
CA ALA A 65 -5.93 -2.55 -2.28
C ALA A 65 -5.70 -1.08 -2.59
N LEU A 66 -6.27 -0.57 -3.67
CA LEU A 66 -6.17 0.85 -4.02
C LEU A 66 -6.83 1.73 -2.96
N ASP A 67 -7.99 1.32 -2.44
CA ASP A 67 -8.70 2.08 -1.42
C ASP A 67 -7.87 2.22 -0.14
N VAL A 68 -7.24 1.14 0.32
CA VAL A 68 -6.44 1.20 1.56
C VAL A 68 -5.19 2.05 1.37
N ILE A 69 -4.54 1.96 0.21
CA ILE A 69 -3.35 2.78 -0.06
C ILE A 69 -3.74 4.27 -0.17
N SER A 70 -4.91 4.57 -0.74
CA SER A 70 -5.38 5.95 -0.92
C SER A 70 -5.62 6.68 0.41
N VAL A 71 -5.91 5.95 1.49
CA VAL A 71 -6.14 6.54 2.81
C VAL A 71 -4.93 6.37 3.74
N CYS A 72 -3.80 5.97 3.18
CA CYS A 72 -2.57 5.79 3.95
C CYS A 72 -2.11 7.10 4.59
N PRO A 73 -1.68 7.07 5.87
CA PRO A 73 -1.15 8.27 6.51
C PRO A 73 0.09 8.80 5.82
N GLN A 74 0.42 10.06 6.10
CA GLN A 74 1.58 10.71 5.53
C GLN A 74 2.88 10.02 5.96
N TRP A 75 3.78 9.85 5.02
CA TRP A 75 5.10 9.28 5.24
C TRP A 75 6.13 10.37 5.50
N SER A 76 7.26 9.99 6.09
CA SER A 76 8.45 10.82 6.03
C SER A 76 9.08 10.62 4.64
N PRO A 77 9.29 11.71 3.86
CA PRO A 77 9.75 11.53 2.48
C PRO A 77 11.19 11.01 2.41
N GLY A 78 11.52 10.36 1.29
CA GLY A 78 12.89 10.01 0.98
C GLY A 78 13.74 11.25 0.73
N THR A 79 15.05 11.15 0.92
CA THR A 79 15.95 12.26 0.70
C THR A 79 17.10 11.86 -0.21
N GLN A 80 17.62 12.86 -0.94
CA GLN A 80 18.81 12.69 -1.75
C GLN A 80 19.62 13.99 -1.63
N GLY A 81 20.86 13.87 -1.18
CA GLY A 81 21.68 15.03 -0.92
C GLY A 81 21.10 15.98 0.12
N GLY A 82 20.36 15.43 1.09
CA GLY A 82 19.71 16.20 2.15
C GLY A 82 18.39 16.86 1.75
N LYS A 83 17.95 16.66 0.49
CA LYS A 83 16.70 17.26 -0.01
C LYS A 83 15.63 16.19 -0.20
N PRO A 84 14.35 16.47 0.15
CA PRO A 84 13.27 15.55 -0.11
C PRO A 84 13.09 15.28 -1.61
N VAL A 85 12.80 14.03 -1.97
CA VAL A 85 12.60 13.63 -3.37
C VAL A 85 11.39 12.70 -3.45
N ASN A 86 10.82 12.59 -4.66
CA ASN A 86 9.77 11.62 -4.93
C ASN A 86 10.40 10.22 -5.04
N VAL A 87 9.76 9.22 -4.43
CA VAL A 87 10.23 7.83 -4.47
C VAL A 87 9.08 6.92 -4.85
N SER A 88 9.26 6.12 -5.89
CA SER A 88 8.28 5.10 -6.27
C SER A 88 8.52 3.83 -5.49
N MET A 89 7.44 3.20 -5.05
CA MET A 89 7.48 1.96 -4.27
C MET A 89 6.42 0.99 -4.77
N THR A 90 6.68 -0.30 -4.61
CA THR A 90 5.69 -1.35 -4.85
C THR A 90 5.56 -2.16 -3.58
N VAL A 91 4.33 -2.35 -3.10
CA VAL A 91 4.06 -3.14 -1.90
C VAL A 91 3.04 -4.22 -2.20
N PRO A 92 3.20 -5.41 -1.60
CA PRO A 92 2.19 -6.46 -1.71
C PRO A 92 1.10 -6.24 -0.65
N ILE A 93 -0.15 -6.37 -1.07
CA ILE A 93 -1.29 -6.37 -0.15
C ILE A 93 -1.84 -7.78 -0.16
N ILE A 94 -1.76 -8.45 0.98
CA ILE A 94 -2.09 -9.86 1.09
C ILE A 94 -3.54 -10.02 1.51
N PHE A 95 -4.31 -10.75 0.70
CA PHE A 95 -5.68 -11.12 0.99
C PHE A 95 -5.71 -12.61 1.25
N ALA A 96 -5.93 -12.98 2.51
CA ALA A 96 -5.98 -14.38 2.90
C ALA A 96 -7.19 -14.62 3.80
N LEU A 97 -7.86 -15.74 3.58
CA LEU A 97 -8.98 -16.19 4.41
C LEU A 97 -8.50 -17.29 5.36
N ASN A 98 -8.98 -17.25 6.57
CA ASN A 98 -8.67 -18.27 7.57
C ASN A 98 -9.61 -19.48 7.44
#